data_cd36879cc354045d5845f2eaf0b847fe
#
_entry.id   cd36879cc354045d5845f2eaf0b847fe
#
_cell.length_a   1.000
_cell.length_b   1.000
_cell.length_c   1.000
_cell.angle_alpha   90.00
_cell.angle_beta   90.00
_cell.angle_gamma   90.00
#
_symmetry.space_group_name_H-M   'P 1'
#
loop_
_entity.id
_entity.type
_entity.pdbx_description
1 polymer ?
#
loop_
_entity_poly.entity_id
_entity_poly.type
_entity_poly.pdbx_seq_one_letter_code
_entity_poly.pdbx_strand_id
1 'polypeptide(L)'
;MKKFAILLLASFIVLSTSAQQRLLTWAPEFAADNANITITVDCNKGSQGLLNYEGGNSNNVYVHIGVITSVNPVAGAWQHVPFSWGSTTAAAKATPLGNNKYSYTITNIRTFFGVPAGETILKVAIIFRNATGSLKQVNSDGSDMYVPVYGTGEFAVRLNLPPFEPRFVPWLEPITASIGQQIGITGVSSQNANLSLTLNGIILALQMD
;
A
#
# COMPACT_ATOMS: atom_id res chain seq x y z
N MET A 1 38.49 -42.59 -34.60
CA MET A 1 38.31 -41.80 -33.35
C MET A 1 37.00 -41.03 -33.44
N LYS A 2 35.97 -41.47 -32.69
CA LYS A 2 34.62 -40.81 -32.68
C LYS A 2 34.67 -39.73 -31.62
N LYS A 3 34.47 -38.45 -32.05
CA LYS A 3 34.35 -37.29 -31.13
C LYS A 3 32.92 -37.26 -30.60
N PHE A 4 32.75 -37.48 -29.30
CA PHE A 4 31.49 -37.24 -28.59
C PHE A 4 31.40 -35.75 -28.27
N ALA A 5 30.42 -35.06 -28.86
CA ALA A 5 30.06 -33.70 -28.44
C ALA A 5 29.08 -33.80 -27.28
N ILE A 6 29.46 -33.35 -26.07
CA ILE A 6 28.57 -33.21 -24.92
C ILE A 6 27.86 -31.87 -25.06
N LEU A 7 26.56 -31.92 -25.37
CA LEU A 7 25.69 -30.75 -25.39
C LEU A 7 25.26 -30.45 -23.95
N LEU A 8 25.84 -29.42 -23.32
CA LEU A 8 25.48 -28.96 -21.99
C LEU A 8 24.19 -28.12 -22.09
N LEU A 9 23.05 -28.73 -21.79
CA LEU A 9 21.76 -28.04 -21.74
C LEU A 9 21.69 -27.25 -20.44
N ALA A 10 21.99 -25.96 -20.46
CA ALA A 10 21.80 -25.07 -19.31
C ALA A 10 20.31 -24.81 -19.13
N SER A 11 19.70 -25.51 -18.16
CA SER A 11 18.32 -25.28 -17.72
C SER A 11 18.26 -23.97 -16.94
N PHE A 12 17.81 -22.87 -17.55
CA PHE A 12 17.48 -21.65 -16.83
C PHE A 12 16.18 -21.90 -16.03
N ILE A 13 16.31 -22.20 -14.74
CA ILE A 13 15.17 -22.18 -13.83
C ILE A 13 14.90 -20.71 -13.54
N VAL A 14 13.90 -20.13 -14.21
CA VAL A 14 13.33 -18.83 -13.82
C VAL A 14 12.55 -19.06 -12.54
N LEU A 15 13.19 -18.81 -11.38
CA LEU A 15 12.49 -18.71 -10.11
C LEU A 15 11.63 -17.46 -10.18
N SER A 16 10.34 -17.62 -10.48
CA SER A 16 9.35 -16.58 -10.30
C SER A 16 9.26 -16.29 -8.78
N THR A 17 10.00 -15.30 -8.31
CA THR A 17 9.75 -14.74 -6.99
C THR A 17 8.38 -14.10 -7.05
N SER A 18 7.38 -14.76 -6.47
CA SER A 18 6.09 -14.13 -6.21
C SER A 18 6.38 -12.93 -5.30
N ALA A 19 6.46 -11.73 -5.88
CA ALA A 19 6.52 -10.52 -5.09
C ALA A 19 5.32 -10.56 -4.14
N GLN A 20 5.57 -10.61 -2.84
CA GLN A 20 4.52 -10.66 -1.84
C GLN A 20 3.70 -9.38 -1.99
N GLN A 21 2.48 -9.52 -2.54
CA GLN A 21 1.62 -8.39 -2.88
C GLN A 21 1.09 -7.75 -1.60
N ARG A 22 1.10 -6.41 -1.59
CA ARG A 22 0.58 -5.60 -0.47
C ARG A 22 -0.94 -5.53 -0.52
N LEU A 23 -1.57 -5.39 0.66
CA LEU A 23 -3.00 -5.07 0.77
C LEU A 23 -3.31 -3.72 0.11
N LEU A 24 -2.49 -2.71 0.34
CA LEU A 24 -2.66 -1.37 -0.20
C LEU A 24 -1.36 -0.91 -0.86
N THR A 25 -1.48 -0.36 -2.06
CA THR A 25 -0.40 0.33 -2.76
C THR A 25 -0.85 1.72 -3.17
N TRP A 26 0.06 2.64 -3.34
CA TRP A 26 -0.24 4.00 -3.78
C TRP A 26 0.90 4.62 -4.56
N ALA A 27 0.56 5.56 -5.42
CA ALA A 27 1.52 6.31 -6.23
C ALA A 27 1.11 7.79 -6.28
N PRO A 28 2.05 8.71 -6.07
CA PRO A 28 3.46 8.51 -5.73
C PRO A 28 3.65 7.92 -4.33
N GLU A 29 4.77 7.20 -4.09
CA GLU A 29 5.02 6.54 -2.80
C GLU A 29 5.18 7.52 -1.63
N PHE A 30 5.73 8.70 -1.90
CA PHE A 30 5.94 9.79 -0.94
C PHE A 30 5.10 11.00 -1.36
N ALA A 31 3.78 10.83 -1.30
CA ALA A 31 2.84 11.89 -1.68
C ALA A 31 2.88 13.05 -0.67
N ALA A 32 3.14 14.26 -1.15
CA ALA A 32 2.92 15.47 -0.38
C ALA A 32 1.42 15.82 -0.35
N ASP A 33 1.01 16.69 0.56
CA ASP A 33 -0.39 17.06 0.78
C ASP A 33 -1.06 17.80 -0.40
N ASN A 34 -0.26 18.37 -1.29
CA ASN A 34 -0.72 18.99 -2.54
C ASN A 34 -0.63 18.05 -3.76
N ALA A 35 -0.18 16.82 -3.58
CA ALA A 35 -0.04 15.86 -4.67
C ALA A 35 -1.37 15.23 -5.07
N ASN A 36 -1.43 14.75 -6.31
CA ASN A 36 -2.40 13.75 -6.71
C ASN A 36 -1.92 12.38 -6.24
N ILE A 37 -2.83 11.52 -5.78
CA ILE A 37 -2.49 10.16 -5.36
C ILE A 37 -3.51 9.16 -5.88
N THR A 38 -3.03 8.04 -6.39
CA THR A 38 -3.87 6.88 -6.71
C THR A 38 -3.59 5.78 -5.71
N ILE A 39 -4.61 5.33 -5.02
CA ILE A 39 -4.56 4.28 -4.00
C ILE A 39 -5.22 3.03 -4.59
N THR A 40 -4.54 1.89 -4.54
CA THR A 40 -5.04 0.61 -5.03
C THR A 40 -5.10 -0.40 -3.90
N VAL A 41 -6.25 -1.04 -3.73
CA VAL A 41 -6.47 -2.13 -2.78
C VAL A 41 -6.46 -3.49 -3.49
N ASP A 42 -5.85 -4.49 -2.87
CA ASP A 42 -5.92 -5.90 -3.27
C ASP A 42 -6.78 -6.68 -2.26
N CYS A 43 -8.03 -6.94 -2.60
CA CYS A 43 -8.98 -7.62 -1.71
C CYS A 43 -8.68 -9.13 -1.53
N ASN A 44 -7.63 -9.66 -2.17
CA ASN A 44 -7.10 -10.99 -1.85
C ASN A 44 -6.28 -10.98 -0.55
N LYS A 45 -6.08 -9.82 0.07
CA LYS A 45 -5.28 -9.56 1.28
C LYS A 45 -6.15 -8.92 2.37
N GLY A 46 -5.56 -8.73 3.54
CA GLY A 46 -6.25 -8.11 4.67
C GLY A 46 -7.49 -8.87 5.10
N SER A 47 -8.58 -8.19 5.42
CA SER A 47 -9.85 -8.79 5.87
C SER A 47 -10.58 -9.62 4.81
N GLN A 48 -10.20 -9.48 3.53
CA GLN A 48 -10.88 -10.12 2.39
C GLN A 48 -12.40 -9.83 2.30
N GLY A 49 -12.84 -8.74 2.91
CA GLY A 49 -14.27 -8.41 3.00
C GLY A 49 -14.95 -8.09 1.67
N LEU A 50 -14.19 -7.82 0.61
CA LEU A 50 -14.67 -7.66 -0.77
C LEU A 50 -14.13 -8.74 -1.71
N LEU A 51 -13.55 -9.82 -1.19
CA LEU A 51 -13.08 -10.94 -2.01
C LEU A 51 -14.24 -11.55 -2.81
N ASN A 52 -14.05 -11.66 -4.12
CA ASN A 52 -15.04 -12.17 -5.08
C ASN A 52 -16.40 -11.41 -5.07
N TYR A 53 -16.45 -10.21 -4.47
CA TYR A 53 -17.66 -9.41 -4.50
C TYR A 53 -18.06 -9.12 -5.96
N GLU A 54 -19.28 -9.54 -6.35
CA GLU A 54 -19.79 -9.49 -7.73
C GLU A 54 -18.75 -9.96 -8.77
N GLY A 55 -18.11 -11.11 -8.50
CA GLY A 55 -17.14 -11.73 -9.41
C GLY A 55 -15.73 -11.09 -9.36
N GLY A 56 -15.43 -10.27 -8.34
CA GLY A 56 -14.11 -9.67 -8.16
C GLY A 56 -13.78 -8.52 -9.11
N ASN A 57 -14.79 -7.99 -9.80
CA ASN A 57 -14.66 -6.85 -10.72
C ASN A 57 -15.90 -5.93 -10.68
N SER A 58 -16.46 -5.74 -9.50
CA SER A 58 -17.71 -5.02 -9.28
C SER A 58 -17.59 -3.53 -9.59
N ASN A 59 -18.60 -2.98 -10.26
CA ASN A 59 -18.78 -1.53 -10.39
C ASN A 59 -19.51 -0.89 -9.19
N ASN A 60 -19.82 -1.68 -8.14
CA ASN A 60 -20.56 -1.25 -6.95
C ASN A 60 -19.64 -1.19 -5.70
N VAL A 61 -18.35 -0.88 -5.92
CA VAL A 61 -17.39 -0.62 -4.85
C VAL A 61 -17.18 0.89 -4.73
N TYR A 62 -17.19 1.37 -3.50
CA TYR A 62 -17.08 2.79 -3.12
C TYR A 62 -16.03 2.93 -2.02
N VAL A 63 -15.51 4.14 -1.84
CA VAL A 63 -14.63 4.46 -0.72
C VAL A 63 -15.41 5.18 0.39
N HIS A 64 -15.00 4.94 1.63
CA HIS A 64 -15.17 5.87 2.74
C HIS A 64 -13.76 6.36 3.08
N ILE A 65 -13.59 7.68 3.09
CA ILE A 65 -12.26 8.27 3.09
C ILE A 65 -12.25 9.57 3.89
N GLY A 66 -11.15 9.84 4.57
CA GLY A 66 -10.91 11.04 5.34
C GLY A 66 -9.42 11.22 5.58
N VAL A 67 -9.06 12.15 6.44
CA VAL A 67 -7.67 12.37 6.82
C VAL A 67 -7.49 12.30 8.34
N ILE A 68 -6.29 11.98 8.76
CA ILE A 68 -5.79 12.21 10.11
C ILE A 68 -4.87 13.42 10.04
N THR A 69 -5.11 14.40 10.88
CA THR A 69 -4.37 15.65 10.86
C THR A 69 -3.68 15.94 12.20
N SER A 70 -2.88 17.00 12.22
CA SER A 70 -2.22 17.48 13.45
C SER A 70 -3.17 17.92 14.56
N VAL A 71 -4.45 18.16 14.25
CA VAL A 71 -5.47 18.56 15.23
C VAL A 71 -5.87 17.41 16.12
N ASN A 72 -6.01 16.20 15.56
CA ASN A 72 -6.29 14.98 16.32
C ASN A 72 -5.54 13.78 15.72
N PRO A 73 -4.26 13.58 16.06
CA PRO A 73 -3.36 12.62 15.42
C PRO A 73 -3.47 11.20 15.98
N VAL A 74 -4.70 10.69 16.18
CA VAL A 74 -4.94 9.35 16.71
C VAL A 74 -5.70 8.45 15.73
N ALA A 75 -5.54 7.13 15.87
CA ALA A 75 -6.24 6.16 15.06
C ALA A 75 -7.77 6.32 15.18
N GLY A 76 -8.48 6.23 14.06
CA GLY A 76 -9.93 6.34 14.00
C GLY A 76 -10.47 7.77 14.09
N ALA A 77 -9.66 8.77 14.41
CA ALA A 77 -10.08 10.18 14.46
C ALA A 77 -10.10 10.81 13.04
N TRP A 78 -10.95 10.27 12.20
CA TRP A 78 -11.09 10.73 10.81
C TRP A 78 -11.66 12.15 10.77
N GLN A 79 -11.00 13.02 10.04
CA GLN A 79 -11.38 14.42 9.85
C GLN A 79 -11.60 14.68 8.36
N HIS A 80 -12.32 15.77 8.04
CA HIS A 80 -12.57 16.20 6.67
C HIS A 80 -13.10 15.06 5.76
N VAL A 81 -14.06 14.27 6.28
CA VAL A 81 -14.66 13.14 5.55
C VAL A 81 -15.65 13.66 4.52
N PRO A 82 -15.37 13.56 3.18
CA PRO A 82 -16.22 14.17 2.16
C PRO A 82 -17.50 13.39 1.89
N PHE A 83 -17.55 12.11 2.27
CA PHE A 83 -18.69 11.22 1.99
C PHE A 83 -19.20 10.60 3.28
N SER A 84 -20.52 10.67 3.54
CA SER A 84 -21.14 9.91 4.63
C SER A 84 -21.01 8.40 4.38
N TRP A 85 -21.02 7.61 5.46
CA TRP A 85 -21.03 6.15 5.35
C TRP A 85 -22.23 5.68 4.51
N GLY A 86 -22.01 4.76 3.59
CA GLY A 86 -23.05 4.27 2.67
C GLY A 86 -23.32 5.18 1.46
N SER A 87 -22.63 6.31 1.31
CA SER A 87 -22.79 7.17 0.11
C SER A 87 -22.37 6.44 -1.16
N THR A 88 -23.25 6.48 -2.18
CA THR A 88 -23.03 5.88 -3.51
C THR A 88 -22.85 6.93 -4.60
N THR A 89 -22.45 8.15 -4.22
CA THR A 89 -22.18 9.21 -5.19
C THR A 89 -21.07 8.78 -6.15
N ALA A 90 -21.13 9.30 -7.37
CA ALA A 90 -20.10 9.03 -8.39
C ALA A 90 -18.68 9.39 -7.89
N ALA A 91 -18.57 10.46 -7.09
CA ALA A 91 -17.30 10.90 -6.53
C ALA A 91 -16.71 9.91 -5.51
N ALA A 92 -17.51 9.08 -4.84
CA ALA A 92 -17.05 8.04 -3.91
C ALA A 92 -16.75 6.71 -4.60
N LYS A 93 -17.04 6.59 -5.90
CA LYS A 93 -16.93 5.31 -6.63
C LYS A 93 -15.49 4.93 -6.89
N ALA A 94 -15.13 3.70 -6.55
CA ALA A 94 -13.84 3.11 -6.89
C ALA A 94 -13.85 2.55 -8.32
N THR A 95 -12.69 2.51 -8.96
CA THR A 95 -12.49 1.93 -10.28
C THR A 95 -12.08 0.47 -10.13
N PRO A 96 -12.83 -0.49 -10.70
CA PRO A 96 -12.42 -1.88 -10.71
C PRO A 96 -11.23 -2.09 -11.65
N LEU A 97 -10.27 -2.93 -11.21
CA LEU A 97 -9.08 -3.30 -11.99
C LEU A 97 -9.07 -4.80 -12.34
N GLY A 98 -10.12 -5.53 -11.97
CA GLY A 98 -10.19 -6.97 -12.06
C GLY A 98 -9.41 -7.69 -10.96
N ASN A 99 -9.55 -9.01 -10.89
CA ASN A 99 -8.82 -9.87 -9.93
C ASN A 99 -8.91 -9.38 -8.47
N ASN A 100 -10.11 -8.93 -8.04
CA ASN A 100 -10.37 -8.41 -6.71
C ASN A 100 -9.57 -7.13 -6.35
N LYS A 101 -9.17 -6.33 -7.34
CA LYS A 101 -8.45 -5.08 -7.12
C LYS A 101 -9.30 -3.88 -7.52
N TYR A 102 -9.18 -2.83 -6.72
CA TYR A 102 -9.89 -1.57 -6.96
C TYR A 102 -8.96 -0.40 -6.71
N SER A 103 -9.13 0.68 -7.47
CA SER A 103 -8.36 1.91 -7.27
C SER A 103 -9.25 3.10 -6.99
N TYR A 104 -8.69 4.09 -6.31
CA TYR A 104 -9.31 5.39 -6.09
C TYR A 104 -8.25 6.49 -6.23
N THR A 105 -8.58 7.52 -7.02
CA THR A 105 -7.66 8.64 -7.27
C THR A 105 -8.16 9.90 -6.58
N ILE A 106 -7.27 10.57 -5.86
CA ILE A 106 -7.50 11.86 -5.21
C ILE A 106 -6.65 12.88 -5.96
N THR A 107 -7.29 13.93 -6.46
CA THR A 107 -6.59 15.06 -7.07
C THR A 107 -6.35 16.12 -6.01
N ASN A 108 -5.08 16.46 -5.77
CA ASN A 108 -4.64 17.40 -4.74
C ASN A 108 -5.27 17.09 -3.37
N ILE A 109 -4.56 16.29 -2.57
CA ILE A 109 -5.06 15.75 -1.29
C ILE A 109 -5.66 16.86 -0.42
N ARG A 110 -4.93 17.97 -0.22
CA ARG A 110 -5.38 19.08 0.64
C ARG A 110 -6.67 19.71 0.15
N THR A 111 -6.75 20.00 -1.14
CA THR A 111 -7.94 20.61 -1.75
C THR A 111 -9.14 19.66 -1.73
N PHE A 112 -8.92 18.38 -2.04
CA PHE A 112 -9.97 17.37 -2.04
C PHE A 112 -10.66 17.23 -0.69
N PHE A 113 -9.88 17.24 0.39
CA PHE A 113 -10.42 17.15 1.75
C PHE A 113 -10.81 18.51 2.34
N GLY A 114 -10.49 19.62 1.70
CA GLY A 114 -10.78 20.96 2.22
C GLY A 114 -10.01 21.29 3.49
N VAL A 115 -8.78 20.78 3.65
CA VAL A 115 -7.98 20.98 4.87
C VAL A 115 -7.37 22.39 4.89
N PRO A 116 -7.58 23.19 5.95
CA PRO A 116 -7.01 24.52 6.09
C PRO A 116 -5.48 24.54 6.07
N ALA A 117 -4.89 25.66 5.62
CA ALA A 117 -3.42 25.79 5.49
C ALA A 117 -2.66 25.62 6.83
N GLY A 118 -3.28 25.97 7.97
CA GLY A 118 -2.67 25.82 9.31
C GLY A 118 -2.75 24.41 9.89
N GLU A 119 -3.36 23.47 9.19
CA GLU A 119 -3.54 22.09 9.64
C GLU A 119 -2.68 21.15 8.79
N THR A 120 -1.85 20.31 9.42
CA THR A 120 -0.98 19.36 8.73
C THR A 120 -1.71 18.04 8.52
N ILE A 121 -1.75 17.55 7.28
CA ILE A 121 -2.25 16.23 6.95
C ILE A 121 -1.15 15.20 7.23
N LEU A 122 -1.45 14.23 8.09
CA LEU A 122 -0.51 13.17 8.48
C LEU A 122 -0.74 11.88 7.69
N LYS A 123 -2.01 11.54 7.45
CA LYS A 123 -2.40 10.31 6.76
C LYS A 123 -3.72 10.52 6.02
N VAL A 124 -3.88 9.83 4.90
CA VAL A 124 -5.21 9.54 4.34
C VAL A 124 -5.69 8.23 4.95
N ALA A 125 -6.88 8.25 5.53
CA ALA A 125 -7.58 7.06 6.02
C ALA A 125 -8.59 6.60 4.99
N ILE A 126 -8.64 5.31 4.65
CA ILE A 126 -9.47 4.79 3.56
C ILE A 126 -10.00 3.39 3.87
N ILE A 127 -11.27 3.18 3.54
CA ILE A 127 -11.94 1.88 3.50
C ILE A 127 -12.59 1.73 2.12
N PHE A 128 -12.42 0.57 1.48
CA PHE A 128 -13.22 0.20 0.32
C PHE A 128 -14.41 -0.63 0.80
N ARG A 129 -15.59 -0.37 0.26
CA ARG A 129 -16.83 -0.99 0.72
C ARG A 129 -17.83 -1.19 -0.43
N ASN A 130 -18.82 -2.08 -0.23
CA ASN A 130 -19.97 -2.15 -1.12
C ASN A 130 -20.92 -0.94 -0.93
N ALA A 131 -21.97 -0.87 -1.70
CA ALA A 131 -22.93 0.24 -1.70
C ALA A 131 -23.50 0.54 -0.32
N THR A 132 -23.88 -0.49 0.45
CA THR A 132 -24.47 -0.32 1.79
C THR A 132 -23.46 -0.16 2.91
N GLY A 133 -22.18 -0.50 2.67
CA GLY A 133 -21.15 -0.56 3.69
C GLY A 133 -21.22 -1.81 4.59
N SER A 134 -22.07 -2.79 4.25
CA SER A 134 -22.15 -4.07 4.97
C SER A 134 -20.95 -4.97 4.72
N LEU A 135 -20.32 -4.86 3.54
CA LEU A 135 -19.07 -5.49 3.22
C LEU A 135 -18.00 -4.38 3.10
N LYS A 136 -16.87 -4.59 3.77
CA LYS A 136 -15.76 -3.62 3.76
C LYS A 136 -14.41 -4.33 3.74
N GLN A 137 -13.48 -3.75 3.02
CA GLN A 137 -12.09 -4.17 2.94
C GLN A 137 -11.26 -3.29 3.86
N VAL A 138 -10.60 -3.91 4.83
CA VAL A 138 -9.77 -3.30 5.89
C VAL A 138 -8.54 -4.18 6.14
N ASN A 139 -7.70 -3.83 7.10
CA ASN A 139 -6.60 -4.69 7.55
C ASN A 139 -7.10 -6.04 8.09
N SER A 140 -6.22 -7.02 8.23
CA SER A 140 -6.57 -8.38 8.69
C SER A 140 -7.12 -8.41 10.12
N ASP A 141 -6.70 -7.45 10.95
CA ASP A 141 -7.19 -7.27 12.33
C ASP A 141 -8.49 -6.46 12.43
N GLY A 142 -9.07 -6.06 11.30
CA GLY A 142 -10.28 -5.25 11.24
C GLY A 142 -10.05 -3.75 11.40
N SER A 143 -8.80 -3.29 11.58
CA SER A 143 -8.46 -1.87 11.67
C SER A 143 -8.51 -1.19 10.29
N ASP A 144 -8.67 0.13 10.31
CA ASP A 144 -8.68 0.97 9.12
C ASP A 144 -7.32 0.96 8.40
N MET A 145 -7.35 1.23 7.10
CA MET A 145 -6.15 1.36 6.27
C MET A 145 -5.71 2.82 6.18
N TYR A 146 -4.40 3.07 6.23
CA TYR A 146 -3.82 4.41 6.23
C TYR A 146 -2.69 4.55 5.21
N VAL A 147 -2.70 5.65 4.48
CA VAL A 147 -1.63 6.06 3.57
C VAL A 147 -0.92 7.28 4.17
N PRO A 148 0.39 7.24 4.42
CA PRO A 148 1.12 8.39 4.95
C PRO A 148 1.13 9.54 3.94
N VAL A 149 1.06 10.76 4.46
CA VAL A 149 1.25 12.01 3.70
C VAL A 149 2.50 12.70 4.25
N TYR A 150 3.34 13.19 3.37
CA TYR A 150 4.65 13.74 3.70
C TYR A 150 4.69 15.26 3.51
N GLY A 151 5.57 15.93 4.22
CA GLY A 151 5.87 17.34 3.97
C GLY A 151 6.54 17.51 2.58
N THR A 152 6.29 18.65 1.93
CA THR A 152 6.96 18.96 0.65
C THR A 152 8.47 18.99 0.85
N GLY A 153 9.21 18.14 0.12
CA GLY A 153 10.66 18.01 0.24
C GLY A 153 11.15 17.27 1.49
N GLU A 154 10.26 16.66 2.26
CA GLU A 154 10.61 15.83 3.42
C GLU A 154 11.42 14.61 2.98
N PHE A 155 12.55 14.37 3.67
CA PHE A 155 13.28 13.12 3.52
C PHE A 155 12.55 11.99 4.25
N ALA A 156 12.17 10.97 3.52
CA ALA A 156 11.49 9.81 4.07
C ALA A 156 12.02 8.52 3.48
N VAL A 157 11.98 7.45 4.27
CA VAL A 157 12.39 6.10 3.88
C VAL A 157 11.27 5.12 4.23
N ARG A 158 11.07 4.13 3.37
CA ARG A 158 10.09 3.08 3.61
C ARG A 158 10.60 1.72 3.13
N LEU A 159 10.30 0.67 3.90
CA LEU A 159 10.45 -0.70 3.44
C LEU A 159 9.31 -1.08 2.49
N ASN A 160 9.68 -1.70 1.37
CA ASN A 160 8.73 -2.25 0.41
C ASN A 160 8.56 -3.75 0.55
N LEU A 161 9.64 -4.44 0.90
CA LEU A 161 9.65 -5.85 1.26
C LEU A 161 10.45 -6.03 2.56
N PRO A 162 9.99 -6.87 3.46
CA PRO A 162 8.70 -7.57 3.47
C PRO A 162 7.50 -6.60 3.51
N PRO A 163 6.37 -6.96 2.90
CA PRO A 163 5.18 -6.11 2.91
C PRO A 163 4.62 -6.01 4.34
N PHE A 164 4.05 -4.86 4.66
CA PHE A 164 3.33 -4.63 5.91
C PHE A 164 1.90 -4.20 5.61
N GLU A 165 0.99 -4.46 6.54
CA GLU A 165 -0.35 -3.91 6.45
C GLU A 165 -0.34 -2.40 6.73
N PRO A 166 -1.15 -1.62 6.02
CA PRO A 166 -1.19 -0.16 6.14
C PRO A 166 -2.00 0.28 7.37
N ARG A 167 -1.60 -0.19 8.56
CA ARG A 167 -2.21 0.19 9.85
C ARG A 167 -1.80 1.61 10.24
N PHE A 168 -2.46 2.15 11.26
CA PHE A 168 -2.13 3.49 11.76
C PHE A 168 -0.66 3.61 12.20
N VAL A 169 -0.17 2.63 12.94
CA VAL A 169 1.26 2.39 13.14
C VAL A 169 1.61 1.18 12.27
N PRO A 170 2.48 1.32 11.28
CA PRO A 170 2.87 0.20 10.43
C PRO A 170 3.37 -0.98 11.27
N TRP A 171 2.80 -2.13 11.04
CA TRP A 171 3.18 -3.37 11.72
C TRP A 171 3.91 -4.27 10.73
N LEU A 172 5.14 -4.64 11.07
CA LEU A 172 5.87 -5.69 10.36
C LEU A 172 5.58 -7.01 11.05
N GLU A 173 4.90 -7.91 10.34
CA GLU A 173 4.72 -9.26 10.85
C GLU A 173 6.05 -10.00 10.86
N PRO A 174 6.33 -10.83 11.90
CA PRO A 174 7.52 -11.67 11.91
C PRO A 174 7.56 -12.56 10.66
N ILE A 175 8.70 -12.56 9.98
CA ILE A 175 8.92 -13.44 8.82
C ILE A 175 9.38 -14.79 9.33
N THR A 176 8.62 -15.83 9.00
CA THR A 176 9.05 -17.20 9.20
C THR A 176 9.76 -17.69 7.95
N ALA A 177 10.99 -18.15 8.07
CA ALA A 177 11.77 -18.69 6.98
C ALA A 177 12.41 -20.02 7.37
N SER A 178 12.50 -20.94 6.42
CA SER A 178 13.26 -22.19 6.58
C SER A 178 14.76 -21.91 6.37
N ILE A 179 15.62 -22.77 6.94
CA ILE A 179 17.07 -22.69 6.72
C ILE A 179 17.36 -22.78 5.21
N GLY A 180 18.13 -21.80 4.70
CA GLY A 180 18.45 -21.70 3.26
C GLY A 180 17.44 -20.96 2.41
N GLN A 181 16.29 -20.55 2.96
CA GLN A 181 15.32 -19.73 2.25
C GLN A 181 15.84 -18.29 2.10
N GLN A 182 15.76 -17.75 0.89
CA GLN A 182 16.08 -16.34 0.65
C GLN A 182 14.91 -15.44 1.08
N ILE A 183 15.23 -14.36 1.78
CA ILE A 183 14.28 -13.32 2.17
C ILE A 183 14.63 -12.06 1.39
N GLY A 184 13.72 -11.61 0.53
CA GLY A 184 13.85 -10.35 -0.17
C GLY A 184 13.60 -9.16 0.77
N ILE A 185 14.54 -8.21 0.81
CA ILE A 185 14.36 -6.93 1.52
C ILE A 185 14.56 -5.83 0.50
N THR A 186 13.59 -4.93 0.40
CA THR A 186 13.67 -3.74 -0.46
C THR A 186 13.19 -2.52 0.29
N GLY A 187 13.87 -1.41 0.09
CA GLY A 187 13.51 -0.10 0.62
C GLY A 187 13.48 0.94 -0.49
N VAL A 188 12.81 2.03 -0.23
CA VAL A 188 12.79 3.21 -1.09
C VAL A 188 12.96 4.47 -0.24
N SER A 189 13.55 5.50 -0.81
CA SER A 189 13.68 6.83 -0.21
C SER A 189 13.03 7.89 -1.11
N SER A 190 12.57 8.98 -0.51
CA SER A 190 11.97 10.12 -1.23
C SER A 190 12.99 10.96 -2.00
N GLN A 191 14.27 10.81 -1.70
CA GLN A 191 15.40 11.50 -2.30
C GLN A 191 16.56 10.52 -2.43
N ASN A 192 17.58 10.88 -3.24
CA ASN A 192 18.80 10.08 -3.35
C ASN A 192 19.44 9.89 -1.97
N ALA A 193 19.74 8.67 -1.62
CA ALA A 193 20.30 8.31 -0.32
C ALA A 193 21.08 7.00 -0.36
N ASN A 194 22.10 6.90 0.47
CA ASN A 194 22.79 5.64 0.71
C ASN A 194 21.95 4.77 1.63
N LEU A 195 21.61 3.56 1.19
CA LEU A 195 20.87 2.58 1.98
C LEU A 195 21.82 1.47 2.43
N SER A 196 21.80 1.13 3.71
CA SER A 196 22.54 0.00 4.25
C SER A 196 21.60 -0.98 4.96
N LEU A 197 21.84 -2.27 4.72
CA LEU A 197 21.21 -3.36 5.46
C LEU A 197 22.22 -3.94 6.42
N THR A 198 21.88 -3.98 7.70
CA THR A 198 22.74 -4.57 8.74
C THR A 198 22.05 -5.73 9.46
N LEU A 199 22.79 -6.76 9.83
CA LEU A 199 22.34 -7.83 10.71
C LEU A 199 23.34 -7.93 11.89
N ASN A 200 22.87 -7.76 13.12
CA ASN A 200 23.70 -7.75 14.32
C ASN A 200 24.92 -6.81 14.21
N GLY A 201 24.74 -5.64 13.58
CA GLY A 201 25.81 -4.66 13.38
C GLY A 201 26.74 -4.94 12.19
N ILE A 202 26.57 -6.05 11.48
CA ILE A 202 27.36 -6.39 10.29
C ILE A 202 26.60 -5.90 9.06
N ILE A 203 27.26 -5.12 8.20
CA ILE A 203 26.68 -4.66 6.93
C ILE A 203 26.57 -5.85 5.98
N LEU A 204 25.35 -6.16 5.53
CA LEU A 204 25.07 -7.21 4.56
C LEU A 204 24.99 -6.68 3.12
N ALA A 205 24.50 -5.47 2.95
CA ALA A 205 24.38 -4.81 1.64
C ALA A 205 24.50 -3.29 1.78
N LEU A 206 25.07 -2.67 0.76
CA LEU A 206 25.17 -1.22 0.58
C LEU A 206 24.66 -0.91 -0.84
N GLN A 207 23.76 0.05 -0.95
CA GLN A 207 23.42 0.70 -2.19
C GLN A 207 23.78 2.17 -2.06
N MET A 208 24.65 2.65 -2.94
CA MET A 208 25.05 4.06 -3.03
C MET A 208 24.48 4.62 -4.33
N ASP A 209 23.74 5.72 -4.25
CA ASP A 209 23.28 6.52 -5.38
C ASP A 209 24.20 7.72 -5.62
#